data_b74c9ef78a1e929f03fb989f2fd4a94f
#
_entry.id   b74c9ef78a1e929f03fb989f2fd4a94f
#
_cell.length_a   1.000
_cell.length_b   1.000
_cell.length_c   1.000
_cell.angle_alpha   90.00
_cell.angle_beta   90.00
_cell.angle_gamma   90.00
#
_symmetry.space_group_name_H-M   'P 1'
#
loop_
_entity.id
_entity.type
_entity.pdbx_description
1 polymer ?
#
loop_
_entity_poly.entity_id
_entity_poly.type
_entity_poly.pdbx_seq_one_letter_code
_entity_poly.pdbx_strand_id
1 'polypeptide(L)'
;RVLEFANEISKIDKKIELGFQISIDHLPDEHNKIRKIENLYQNCIQTYKELKKMNKENINPIIGITVTHENCDQIEKIFEHLTDKENIDSIKCTLVRDEGVFKRPKEKIEKILSAYSWLTDKINLYQKSGKIVNYNSNSLQGRLHKKKDKISWELTKEIYKTNKYISPCHASSLFGVITADGKVYPCEILEDKLI
;
A
#
# COMPACT_ATOMS: atom_id res chain seq x y z
N ARG A 1 16.25 -13.24 3.13
CA ARG A 1 15.07 -13.66 3.93
C ARG A 1 13.75 -13.47 3.17
N VAL A 2 13.36 -12.24 2.70
CA VAL A 2 12.07 -12.02 1.99
C VAL A 2 11.99 -12.86 0.73
N LEU A 3 13.02 -12.89 -0.08
CA LEU A 3 13.07 -13.64 -1.33
C LEU A 3 13.06 -15.17 -1.12
N GLU A 4 13.77 -15.65 -0.11
CA GLU A 4 13.75 -17.06 0.30
C GLU A 4 12.34 -17.46 0.71
N PHE A 5 11.72 -16.68 1.60
CA PHE A 5 10.33 -16.89 2.03
C PHE A 5 9.37 -16.90 0.84
N ALA A 6 9.45 -15.90 -0.05
CA ALA A 6 8.62 -15.83 -1.25
C ALA A 6 8.81 -17.07 -2.14
N ASN A 7 10.05 -17.54 -2.28
CA ASN A 7 10.35 -18.72 -3.08
C ASN A 7 9.80 -20.01 -2.46
N GLU A 8 9.90 -20.17 -1.15
CA GLU A 8 9.39 -21.35 -0.44
C GLU A 8 7.86 -21.40 -0.46
N ILE A 9 7.19 -20.32 -0.04
CA ILE A 9 5.72 -20.30 0.02
C ILE A 9 5.09 -20.45 -1.36
N SER A 10 5.68 -19.84 -2.40
CA SER A 10 5.16 -19.97 -3.77
C SER A 10 5.13 -21.41 -4.32
N LYS A 11 5.86 -22.33 -3.69
CA LYS A 11 5.91 -23.75 -4.07
C LYS A 11 4.84 -24.58 -3.34
N ILE A 12 4.31 -24.10 -2.21
CA ILE A 12 3.37 -24.86 -1.38
C ILE A 12 2.04 -25.03 -2.11
N ASP A 13 1.44 -23.96 -2.57
CA ASP A 13 0.21 -23.99 -3.37
C ASP A 13 0.17 -22.77 -4.31
N LYS A 14 0.04 -23.03 -5.61
CA LYS A 14 -0.08 -21.97 -6.63
C LYS A 14 -1.38 -21.16 -6.53
N LYS A 15 -2.39 -21.66 -5.80
CA LYS A 15 -3.66 -20.95 -5.58
C LYS A 15 -3.53 -19.86 -4.49
N ILE A 16 -2.47 -19.91 -3.68
CA ILE A 16 -2.20 -18.89 -2.67
C ILE A 16 -1.57 -17.67 -3.36
N GLU A 17 -2.28 -16.56 -3.40
CA GLU A 17 -1.74 -15.28 -3.88
C GLU A 17 -1.02 -14.55 -2.74
N LEU A 18 0.25 -14.21 -2.96
CA LEU A 18 1.10 -13.52 -2.01
C LEU A 18 1.31 -12.07 -2.45
N GLY A 19 0.78 -11.13 -1.69
CA GLY A 19 1.03 -9.72 -1.85
C GLY A 19 2.21 -9.27 -0.96
N PHE A 20 3.27 -8.75 -1.56
CA PHE A 20 4.40 -8.16 -0.84
C PHE A 20 4.30 -6.64 -0.91
N GLN A 21 3.73 -6.02 0.12
CA GLN A 21 3.69 -4.57 0.20
C GLN A 21 4.99 -4.03 0.79
N ILE A 22 5.68 -3.20 0.02
CA ILE A 22 6.92 -2.54 0.38
C ILE A 22 6.60 -1.05 0.54
N SER A 23 6.79 -0.51 1.75
CA SER A 23 6.43 0.86 2.06
C SER A 23 7.53 1.83 1.63
N ILE A 24 7.19 2.78 0.75
CA ILE A 24 8.05 3.91 0.37
C ILE A 24 7.19 5.17 0.37
N ASP A 25 7.42 6.04 1.35
CA ASP A 25 6.59 7.21 1.61
C ASP A 25 7.28 8.54 1.25
N HIS A 26 8.57 8.52 0.91
CA HIS A 26 9.40 9.71 0.64
C HIS A 26 10.43 9.45 -0.47
N LEU A 27 11.07 10.52 -0.94
CA LEU A 27 12.25 10.46 -1.79
C LEU A 27 13.43 9.78 -1.07
N PRO A 28 14.45 9.26 -1.77
CA PRO A 28 15.47 8.37 -1.21
C PRO A 28 16.08 8.82 0.12
N ASP A 29 16.64 10.02 0.16
CA ASP A 29 17.36 10.50 1.34
C ASP A 29 16.43 10.78 2.52
N GLU A 30 15.25 11.34 2.25
CA GLU A 30 14.23 11.60 3.26
C GLU A 30 13.65 10.30 3.80
N HIS A 31 13.42 9.30 2.95
CA HIS A 31 12.93 8.00 3.38
C HIS A 31 13.90 7.34 4.36
N ASN A 32 15.18 7.31 4.03
CA ASN A 32 16.22 6.76 4.89
C ASN A 32 16.32 7.52 6.23
N LYS A 33 16.27 8.86 6.17
CA LYS A 33 16.34 9.73 7.35
C LYS A 33 15.16 9.54 8.30
N ILE A 34 13.94 9.53 7.78
CA ILE A 34 12.71 9.39 8.60
C ILE A 34 12.64 8.01 9.23
N ARG A 35 13.01 6.97 8.50
CA ARG A 35 13.05 5.59 8.99
C ARG A 35 14.28 5.26 9.83
N LYS A 36 15.27 6.18 9.88
CA LYS A 36 16.55 6.01 10.62
C LYS A 36 17.32 4.75 10.25
N ILE A 37 17.27 4.35 8.99
CA ILE A 37 17.93 3.17 8.44
C ILE A 37 18.65 3.59 7.16
N GLU A 38 19.97 3.43 7.14
CA GLU A 38 20.78 3.70 5.95
C GLU A 38 20.42 2.76 4.80
N ASN A 39 20.39 3.30 3.59
CA ASN A 39 20.12 2.57 2.36
C ASN A 39 18.77 1.82 2.34
N LEU A 40 17.84 2.15 3.23
CA LEU A 40 16.53 1.47 3.27
C LEU A 40 15.78 1.63 1.95
N TYR A 41 15.75 2.85 1.39
CA TYR A 41 15.10 3.11 0.11
C TYR A 41 15.64 2.20 -0.99
N GLN A 42 16.96 2.13 -1.12
CA GLN A 42 17.66 1.32 -2.12
C GLN A 42 17.33 -0.18 -1.93
N ASN A 43 17.34 -0.65 -0.69
CA ASN A 43 16.99 -2.03 -0.35
C ASN A 43 15.52 -2.34 -0.67
N CYS A 44 14.60 -1.40 -0.45
CA CYS A 44 13.20 -1.52 -0.81
C CYS A 44 13.01 -1.66 -2.33
N ILE A 45 13.63 -0.79 -3.10
CA ILE A 45 13.61 -0.84 -4.58
C ILE A 45 14.22 -2.13 -5.11
N GLN A 46 15.36 -2.52 -4.57
CA GLN A 46 16.00 -3.79 -4.95
C GLN A 46 15.09 -4.98 -4.65
N THR A 47 14.53 -5.05 -3.45
CA THR A 47 13.60 -6.13 -3.05
C THR A 47 12.40 -6.20 -4.01
N TYR A 48 11.81 -5.05 -4.36
CA TYR A 48 10.72 -5.00 -5.31
C TYR A 48 11.14 -5.58 -6.68
N LYS A 49 12.26 -5.09 -7.24
CA LYS A 49 12.78 -5.54 -8.54
C LYS A 49 13.13 -7.03 -8.55
N GLU A 50 13.67 -7.55 -7.47
CA GLU A 50 13.99 -8.98 -7.34
C GLU A 50 12.75 -9.85 -7.24
N LEU A 51 11.72 -9.44 -6.47
CA LEU A 51 10.43 -10.14 -6.43
C LEU A 51 9.77 -10.16 -7.82
N LYS A 52 9.81 -9.05 -8.56
CA LYS A 52 9.29 -8.99 -9.94
C LYS A 52 10.07 -9.93 -10.88
N LYS A 53 11.39 -10.03 -10.74
CA LYS A 53 12.23 -10.96 -11.53
C LYS A 53 11.93 -12.43 -11.29
N MET A 54 11.36 -12.81 -10.14
CA MET A 54 10.93 -14.19 -9.88
C MET A 54 9.89 -14.67 -10.88
N ASN A 55 9.14 -13.73 -11.49
CA ASN A 55 8.15 -13.99 -12.54
C ASN A 55 7.17 -15.13 -12.19
N LYS A 56 6.68 -15.13 -10.95
CA LYS A 56 5.70 -16.11 -10.46
C LYS A 56 4.33 -15.45 -10.41
N GLU A 57 3.34 -16.10 -11.01
CA GLU A 57 1.96 -15.57 -11.12
C GLU A 57 1.30 -15.31 -9.76
N ASN A 58 1.69 -16.05 -8.73
CA ASN A 58 1.15 -15.94 -7.38
C ASN A 58 1.97 -15.02 -6.46
N ILE A 59 3.00 -14.31 -6.97
CA ILE A 59 3.80 -13.33 -6.22
C ILE A 59 3.54 -11.94 -6.77
N ASN A 60 2.96 -11.07 -5.95
CA ASN A 60 2.53 -9.74 -6.32
C ASN A 60 3.24 -8.67 -5.46
N PRO A 61 4.45 -8.21 -5.83
CA PRO A 61 5.09 -7.10 -5.15
C PRO A 61 4.39 -5.78 -5.52
N ILE A 62 4.20 -4.92 -4.51
CA ILE A 62 3.55 -3.63 -4.67
C ILE A 62 4.23 -2.59 -3.77
N ILE A 63 4.50 -1.41 -4.30
CA ILE A 63 4.93 -0.27 -3.49
C ILE A 63 3.71 0.36 -2.84
N GLY A 64 3.75 0.48 -1.52
CA GLY A 64 2.73 1.18 -0.73
C GLY A 64 3.18 2.59 -0.40
N ILE A 65 2.39 3.59 -0.77
CA ILE A 65 2.61 4.99 -0.38
C ILE A 65 1.53 5.37 0.64
N THR A 66 1.94 5.76 1.85
CA THR A 66 1.02 6.32 2.83
C THR A 66 1.08 7.83 2.77
N VAL A 67 -0.03 8.47 2.40
CA VAL A 67 -0.12 9.93 2.38
C VAL A 67 -0.30 10.44 3.80
N THR A 68 0.64 11.29 4.23
CA THR A 68 0.73 11.87 5.58
C THR A 68 0.88 13.38 5.51
N HIS A 69 0.89 14.04 6.66
CA HIS A 69 1.20 15.47 6.75
C HIS A 69 2.67 15.80 6.42
N GLU A 70 3.55 14.81 6.45
CA GLU A 70 4.99 14.97 6.19
C GLU A 70 5.30 14.95 4.69
N ASN A 71 4.54 14.16 3.91
CA ASN A 71 4.81 13.96 2.49
C ASN A 71 3.77 14.56 1.53
N CYS A 72 2.63 15.05 2.02
CA CYS A 72 1.54 15.53 1.17
C CYS A 72 1.96 16.65 0.19
N ASP A 73 2.94 17.47 0.55
CA ASP A 73 3.46 18.53 -0.32
C ASP A 73 4.44 18.00 -1.38
N GLN A 74 4.88 16.73 -1.31
CA GLN A 74 5.84 16.11 -2.23
C GLN A 74 5.28 14.87 -2.96
N ILE A 75 4.01 14.56 -2.81
CA ILE A 75 3.43 13.31 -3.30
C ILE A 75 3.59 13.13 -4.82
N GLU A 76 3.49 14.22 -5.58
CA GLU A 76 3.71 14.22 -7.02
C GLU A 76 5.14 13.79 -7.37
N LYS A 77 6.13 14.41 -6.72
CA LYS A 77 7.55 14.11 -6.95
C LYS A 77 7.89 12.67 -6.55
N ILE A 78 7.32 12.19 -5.44
CA ILE A 78 7.52 10.81 -4.97
C ILE A 78 6.95 9.82 -6.01
N PHE A 79 5.74 10.05 -6.48
CA PHE A 79 5.09 9.21 -7.47
C PHE A 79 5.85 9.19 -8.81
N GLU A 80 6.24 10.35 -9.33
CA GLU A 80 7.03 10.47 -10.56
C GLU A 80 8.41 9.82 -10.42
N HIS A 81 9.06 9.99 -9.28
CA HIS A 81 10.34 9.34 -9.03
C HIS A 81 10.21 7.81 -9.08
N LEU A 82 9.19 7.25 -8.43
CA LEU A 82 8.94 5.80 -8.44
C LEU A 82 8.60 5.29 -9.84
N THR A 83 7.72 5.98 -10.56
CA THR A 83 7.25 5.51 -11.87
C THR A 83 8.23 5.75 -13.01
N ASP A 84 8.92 6.90 -13.02
CA ASP A 84 9.70 7.35 -14.17
C ASP A 84 11.19 7.05 -14.02
N LYS A 85 11.72 7.10 -12.79
CA LYS A 85 13.14 6.78 -12.54
C LYS A 85 13.34 5.35 -12.11
N GLU A 86 12.50 4.85 -11.20
CA GLU A 86 12.64 3.48 -10.69
C GLU A 86 11.91 2.45 -11.53
N ASN A 87 11.04 2.89 -12.46
CA ASN A 87 10.20 2.03 -13.31
C ASN A 87 9.30 1.10 -12.49
N ILE A 88 8.72 1.61 -11.40
CA ILE A 88 7.76 0.87 -10.59
C ILE A 88 6.41 0.84 -11.31
N ASP A 89 5.90 -0.35 -11.55
CA ASP A 89 4.64 -0.60 -12.26
C ASP A 89 3.50 -1.10 -11.37
N SER A 90 3.72 -1.18 -10.04
CA SER A 90 2.68 -1.60 -9.10
C SER A 90 2.73 -0.71 -7.85
N ILE A 91 1.71 0.14 -7.71
CA ILE A 91 1.62 1.14 -6.63
C ILE A 91 0.24 1.12 -6.01
N LYS A 92 0.20 1.08 -4.67
CA LYS A 92 -1.00 1.25 -3.85
C LYS A 92 -0.83 2.50 -2.99
N CYS A 93 -1.92 3.22 -2.76
CA CYS A 93 -1.92 4.33 -1.82
C CYS A 93 -2.85 4.09 -0.64
N THR A 94 -2.46 4.59 0.50
CA THR A 94 -3.25 4.62 1.72
C THR A 94 -3.21 6.02 2.31
N LEU A 95 -4.21 6.35 3.12
CA LEU A 95 -4.25 7.58 3.90
C LEU A 95 -3.76 7.29 5.32
N VAL A 96 -3.01 8.22 5.92
CA VAL A 96 -2.60 8.09 7.32
C VAL A 96 -3.82 7.95 8.21
N ARG A 97 -3.79 6.98 9.13
CA ARG A 97 -4.86 6.78 10.11
C ARG A 97 -4.73 7.78 11.26
N ASP A 98 -5.85 8.07 11.93
CA ASP A 98 -5.90 8.89 13.14
C ASP A 98 -6.20 8.03 14.37
N GLU A 99 -5.46 6.93 14.51
CA GLU A 99 -5.70 5.89 15.51
C GLU A 99 -4.39 5.41 16.14
N GLY A 100 -4.43 5.06 17.41
CA GLY A 100 -3.28 4.57 18.15
C GLY A 100 -2.18 5.62 18.26
N VAL A 101 -0.98 5.29 17.79
CA VAL A 101 0.19 6.18 17.78
C VAL A 101 0.15 7.22 16.66
N PHE A 102 -0.74 7.04 15.69
CA PHE A 102 -0.88 7.94 14.54
C PHE A 102 -1.92 9.01 14.84
N LYS A 103 -1.49 10.26 14.94
CA LYS A 103 -2.40 11.40 15.09
C LYS A 103 -2.32 12.27 13.85
N ARG A 104 -3.47 12.53 13.23
CA ARG A 104 -3.54 13.47 12.13
C ARG A 104 -3.55 14.91 12.65
N PRO A 105 -2.71 15.80 12.11
CA PRO A 105 -2.79 17.22 12.43
C PRO A 105 -4.06 17.80 11.80
N LYS A 106 -4.94 18.36 12.62
CA LYS A 106 -6.20 18.96 12.15
C LYS A 106 -5.99 20.06 11.09
N GLU A 107 -4.87 20.74 11.17
CA GLU A 107 -4.51 21.89 10.31
C GLU A 107 -4.16 21.50 8.85
N LYS A 108 -3.84 20.24 8.58
CA LYS A 108 -3.40 19.77 7.24
C LYS A 108 -4.38 18.83 6.54
N ILE A 109 -5.58 18.64 7.05
CA ILE A 109 -6.54 17.67 6.53
C ILE A 109 -6.80 17.89 5.03
N GLU A 110 -7.08 19.15 4.63
CA GLU A 110 -7.38 19.47 3.23
C GLU A 110 -6.18 19.20 2.30
N LYS A 111 -4.96 19.49 2.73
CA LYS A 111 -3.74 19.21 1.96
C LYS A 111 -3.53 17.71 1.79
N ILE A 112 -3.69 16.95 2.86
CA ILE A 112 -3.57 15.48 2.85
C ILE A 112 -4.61 14.87 1.90
N LEU A 113 -5.86 15.33 1.98
CA LEU A 113 -6.94 14.86 1.11
C LEU A 113 -6.71 15.24 -0.36
N SER A 114 -6.21 16.45 -0.62
CA SER A 114 -5.84 16.87 -1.98
C SER A 114 -4.72 16.00 -2.56
N ALA A 115 -3.67 15.77 -1.80
CA ALA A 115 -2.56 14.91 -2.19
C ALA A 115 -3.02 13.45 -2.44
N TYR A 116 -3.88 12.93 -1.55
CA TYR A 116 -4.44 11.60 -1.72
C TYR A 116 -5.33 11.49 -2.95
N SER A 117 -6.19 12.49 -3.20
CA SER A 117 -7.04 12.54 -4.41
C SER A 117 -6.19 12.58 -5.67
N TRP A 118 -5.19 13.45 -5.71
CA TRP A 118 -4.25 13.51 -6.83
C TRP A 118 -3.58 12.16 -7.09
N LEU A 119 -3.06 11.51 -6.03
CA LEU A 119 -2.37 10.22 -6.16
C LEU A 119 -3.29 9.11 -6.66
N THR A 120 -4.52 9.02 -6.13
CA THR A 120 -5.50 8.01 -6.58
C THR A 120 -5.91 8.23 -8.03
N ASP A 121 -6.07 9.49 -8.46
CA ASP A 121 -6.40 9.84 -9.83
C ASP A 121 -5.25 9.49 -10.79
N LYS A 122 -4.01 9.77 -10.40
CA LYS A 122 -2.81 9.40 -11.18
C LYS A 122 -2.65 7.88 -11.29
N ILE A 123 -2.79 7.14 -10.20
CA ILE A 123 -2.78 5.67 -10.23
C ILE A 123 -3.85 5.15 -11.20
N ASN A 124 -5.08 5.67 -11.12
CA ASN A 124 -6.16 5.26 -12.01
C ASN A 124 -5.86 5.59 -13.48
N LEU A 125 -5.28 6.78 -13.76
CA LEU A 125 -4.87 7.17 -15.12
C LEU A 125 -3.77 6.22 -15.65
N TYR A 126 -2.76 5.93 -14.85
CA TYR A 126 -1.66 5.03 -15.22
C TYR A 126 -2.10 3.57 -15.36
N GLN A 127 -3.10 3.13 -14.60
CA GLN A 127 -3.74 1.83 -14.80
C GLN A 127 -4.50 1.75 -16.12
N LYS A 128 -5.14 2.85 -16.56
CA LYS A 128 -5.84 2.89 -17.87
C LYS A 128 -4.85 2.85 -19.04
N SER A 129 -3.70 3.51 -18.91
CA SER A 129 -2.65 3.51 -19.94
C SER A 129 -1.77 2.26 -19.93
N GLY A 130 -1.92 1.38 -18.92
CA GLY A 130 -1.09 0.18 -18.76
C GLY A 130 0.29 0.46 -18.15
N LYS A 131 0.59 1.69 -17.71
CA LYS A 131 1.86 2.02 -17.04
C LYS A 131 1.92 1.48 -15.61
N ILE A 132 0.77 1.35 -14.93
CA ILE A 132 0.63 0.66 -13.64
C ILE A 132 -0.22 -0.60 -13.84
N VAL A 133 0.31 -1.74 -13.39
CA VAL A 133 -0.29 -3.07 -13.56
C VAL A 133 -0.47 -3.73 -12.18
N ASN A 134 -1.35 -3.16 -11.36
CA ASN A 134 -1.68 -3.74 -10.05
C ASN A 134 -2.48 -5.04 -10.18
N TYR A 135 -3.29 -5.15 -11.23
CA TYR A 135 -4.19 -6.29 -11.48
C TYR A 135 -4.24 -6.61 -12.97
N ASN A 136 -4.41 -7.88 -13.29
CA ASN A 136 -4.66 -8.29 -14.68
C ASN A 136 -5.97 -7.67 -15.19
N SER A 137 -5.85 -6.59 -15.97
CA SER A 137 -7.00 -5.81 -16.47
C SER A 137 -7.89 -6.57 -17.44
N ASN A 138 -7.40 -7.65 -18.03
CA ASN A 138 -8.16 -8.47 -18.98
C ASN A 138 -9.04 -9.51 -18.27
N SER A 139 -8.77 -9.81 -17.00
CA SER A 139 -9.58 -10.72 -16.20
C SER A 139 -10.79 -10.00 -15.59
N LEU A 140 -11.89 -10.73 -15.40
CA LEU A 140 -13.07 -10.23 -14.67
C LEU A 140 -12.69 -9.81 -13.24
N GLN A 141 -11.88 -10.63 -12.57
CA GLN A 141 -11.39 -10.36 -11.22
C GLN A 141 -10.57 -9.06 -11.15
N GLY A 142 -9.64 -8.85 -12.08
CA GLY A 142 -8.86 -7.60 -12.13
C GLY A 142 -9.73 -6.37 -12.37
N ARG A 143 -10.77 -6.47 -13.19
CA ARG A 143 -11.74 -5.37 -13.38
C ARG A 143 -12.55 -5.08 -12.12
N LEU A 144 -12.95 -6.11 -11.38
CA LEU A 144 -13.64 -5.96 -10.09
C LEU A 144 -12.73 -5.31 -9.04
N HIS A 145 -11.45 -5.74 -8.94
CA HIS A 145 -10.48 -5.12 -8.04
C HIS A 145 -10.28 -3.63 -8.32
N LYS A 146 -10.16 -3.25 -9.60
CA LYS A 146 -10.04 -1.82 -9.97
C LYS A 146 -11.27 -1.00 -9.56
N LYS A 147 -12.48 -1.55 -9.73
CA LYS A 147 -13.71 -0.88 -9.28
C LYS A 147 -13.78 -0.79 -7.76
N LYS A 148 -13.43 -1.88 -7.07
CA LYS A 148 -13.35 -1.91 -5.60
C LYS A 148 -12.40 -0.83 -5.07
N ASP A 149 -11.20 -0.69 -5.67
CA ASP A 149 -10.24 0.31 -5.24
C ASP A 149 -10.80 1.73 -5.34
N LYS A 150 -11.48 2.07 -6.45
CA LYS A 150 -12.12 3.38 -6.58
C LYS A 150 -13.16 3.65 -5.51
N ILE A 151 -14.03 2.68 -5.25
CA ILE A 151 -15.03 2.80 -4.18
C ILE A 151 -14.34 2.98 -2.83
N SER A 152 -13.30 2.18 -2.56
CA SER A 152 -12.52 2.28 -1.32
C SER A 152 -11.86 3.64 -1.17
N TRP A 153 -11.31 4.22 -2.24
CA TRP A 153 -10.70 5.56 -2.20
C TRP A 153 -11.72 6.65 -1.85
N GLU A 154 -12.90 6.62 -2.46
CA GLU A 154 -13.96 7.59 -2.16
C GLU A 154 -14.48 7.44 -0.72
N LEU A 155 -14.74 6.22 -0.28
CA LEU A 155 -15.14 5.93 1.10
C LEU A 155 -14.08 6.38 2.10
N THR A 156 -12.81 6.14 1.82
CA THR A 156 -11.70 6.57 2.67
C THR A 156 -11.67 8.10 2.80
N LYS A 157 -11.85 8.83 1.71
CA LYS A 157 -11.94 10.30 1.75
C LYS A 157 -13.11 10.79 2.58
N GLU A 158 -14.27 10.16 2.41
CA GLU A 158 -15.48 10.52 3.16
C GLU A 158 -15.32 10.23 4.66
N ILE A 159 -14.82 9.07 5.03
CA ILE A 159 -14.52 8.72 6.43
C ILE A 159 -13.52 9.72 7.02
N TYR A 160 -12.48 10.05 6.28
CA TYR A 160 -11.43 10.97 6.74
C TYR A 160 -11.95 12.39 6.96
N LYS A 161 -12.89 12.86 6.12
CA LYS A 161 -13.55 14.16 6.26
C LYS A 161 -14.52 14.21 7.43
N THR A 162 -15.37 13.20 7.52
CA THR A 162 -16.54 13.23 8.42
C THR A 162 -16.28 12.56 9.76
N ASN A 163 -15.23 11.75 9.85
CA ASN A 163 -14.94 10.85 10.98
C ASN A 163 -16.14 9.93 11.32
N LYS A 164 -16.96 9.61 10.33
CA LYS A 164 -18.13 8.74 10.48
C LYS A 164 -17.82 7.35 10.00
N TYR A 165 -18.29 6.38 10.74
CA TYR A 165 -18.24 4.98 10.35
C TYR A 165 -19.29 4.70 9.26
N ILE A 166 -18.85 4.26 8.09
CA ILE A 166 -19.73 4.10 6.91
C ILE A 166 -19.99 2.63 6.59
N SER A 167 -19.08 1.73 6.95
CA SER A 167 -19.15 0.33 6.56
C SER A 167 -19.04 -0.59 7.76
N PRO A 168 -19.80 -1.72 7.82
CA PRO A 168 -19.64 -2.69 8.89
C PRO A 168 -18.21 -3.24 8.94
N CYS A 169 -17.71 -3.47 10.16
CA CYS A 169 -16.41 -4.07 10.37
C CYS A 169 -16.49 -5.59 10.20
N HIS A 170 -15.64 -6.13 9.35
CA HIS A 170 -15.52 -7.56 9.10
C HIS A 170 -14.24 -8.17 9.68
N ALA A 171 -13.59 -7.46 10.61
CA ALA A 171 -12.44 -7.97 11.33
C ALA A 171 -12.82 -9.27 12.07
N SER A 172 -11.93 -10.23 12.08
CA SER A 172 -12.07 -11.60 12.57
C SER A 172 -13.11 -12.50 11.86
N SER A 173 -14.01 -11.95 11.04
CA SER A 173 -14.94 -12.76 10.25
C SER A 173 -14.47 -13.04 8.82
N LEU A 174 -13.80 -12.07 8.18
CA LEU A 174 -13.28 -12.20 6.82
C LEU A 174 -11.76 -12.06 6.72
N PHE A 175 -11.12 -11.49 7.72
CA PHE A 175 -9.68 -11.32 7.78
C PHE A 175 -9.17 -11.28 9.22
N GLY A 176 -7.89 -11.54 9.38
CA GLY A 176 -7.15 -11.41 10.63
C GLY A 176 -5.73 -10.96 10.35
N VAL A 177 -5.00 -10.64 11.39
CA VAL A 177 -3.60 -10.23 11.36
C VAL A 177 -2.75 -11.20 12.14
N ILE A 178 -1.68 -11.70 11.54
CA ILE A 178 -0.66 -12.51 12.20
C ILE A 178 0.57 -11.64 12.34
N THR A 179 1.01 -11.42 13.56
CA THR A 179 2.20 -10.63 13.87
C THR A 179 3.49 -11.45 13.70
N ALA A 180 4.64 -10.78 13.69
CA ALA A 180 5.94 -11.42 13.49
C ALA A 180 6.29 -12.44 14.58
N ASP A 181 5.70 -12.31 15.78
CA ASP A 181 5.82 -13.25 16.91
C ASP A 181 4.76 -14.37 16.88
N GLY A 182 3.96 -14.45 15.81
CA GLY A 182 2.98 -15.51 15.59
C GLY A 182 1.63 -15.32 16.28
N LYS A 183 1.40 -14.19 16.96
CA LYS A 183 0.10 -13.90 17.56
C LYS A 183 -0.93 -13.53 16.51
N VAL A 184 -2.20 -13.89 16.76
CA VAL A 184 -3.32 -13.65 15.84
C VAL A 184 -4.28 -12.63 16.43
N TYR A 185 -4.59 -11.60 15.66
CA TYR A 185 -5.49 -10.51 16.06
C TYR A 185 -6.60 -10.30 15.03
N PRO A 186 -7.77 -9.79 15.44
CA PRO A 186 -8.85 -9.46 14.51
C PRO A 186 -8.49 -8.36 13.53
N CYS A 187 -7.66 -7.39 13.94
CA CYS A 187 -7.11 -6.36 13.08
C CYS A 187 -5.89 -5.70 13.74
N GLU A 188 -5.15 -4.89 12.98
CA GLU A 188 -3.94 -4.17 13.45
C GLU A 188 -4.20 -3.17 14.60
N ILE A 189 -5.46 -2.74 14.81
CA ILE A 189 -5.83 -1.71 15.78
C ILE A 189 -6.28 -2.34 17.10
N LEU A 190 -6.67 -3.61 17.08
CA LEU A 190 -7.22 -4.32 18.23
C LEU A 190 -6.16 -5.25 18.86
N GLU A 191 -4.98 -4.70 19.15
CA GLU A 191 -3.86 -5.45 19.73
C GLU A 191 -4.18 -6.02 21.12
N ASP A 192 -5.13 -5.44 21.85
CA ASP A 192 -5.54 -5.91 23.17
C ASP A 192 -6.49 -7.13 23.12
N LYS A 193 -6.92 -7.54 21.93
CA LYS A 193 -7.90 -8.63 21.74
C LYS A 193 -7.31 -9.72 20.87
N LEU A 194 -6.61 -10.67 21.52
CA LEU A 194 -6.23 -11.95 20.90
C LEU A 194 -7.46 -12.73 20.48
N ILE A 195 -7.40 -13.40 19.32
CA ILE A 195 -8.38 -14.37 18.88
C ILE A 195 -7.98 -15.76 19.39
#